data_179534296e212274c425871b67a18ca1
#
_entry.id   179534296e212274c425871b67a18ca1
#
_cell.length_a   1.000
_cell.length_b   1.000
_cell.length_c   1.000
_cell.angle_alpha   90.00
_cell.angle_beta   90.00
_cell.angle_gamma   90.00
#
_symmetry.space_group_name_H-M   'P 1'
#
loop_
_entity.id
_entity.type
_entity.pdbx_description
1 polymer ?
#
loop_
_entity_poly.entity_id
_entity_poly.type
_entity_poly.pdbx_seq_one_letter_code
_entity_poly.pdbx_strand_id
1 'polypeptide(L)'
;HRCPNGHYLEPSMNVALMKELVCPVCGVRFFGPGAEDLAFNSGGACRSCGGTGMVQTVDESTLVPDENLSIDEGAVLPWQTLMWSLMKDIAREMGVRTDVPFRELTAKERDIVFHGPAVKKHIIYQNKTSGAAGEMDFTYFNAKYTVENALAHIKDEKGLKRVEKFLRTDVCPDCHGTRLSEAARAPKLRGISLDAACSMTLLRLSDWVKGVPDSLPEYMRPMAESICDAFHDVARRLLELGLGYLSLDRAAATLSTGERQRMQLARAVRNRT
;
A
#
# COMPACT_ATOMS: atom_id res chain seq x y z
N HIS A 1 -23.95 3.84 -8.55
CA HIS A 1 -23.35 2.66 -7.88
C HIS A 1 -22.93 1.63 -8.93
N ARG A 2 -22.08 0.68 -8.53
CA ARG A 2 -21.65 -0.44 -9.37
C ARG A 2 -22.02 -1.76 -8.68
N CYS A 3 -22.75 -2.65 -9.37
CA CYS A 3 -23.07 -3.96 -8.82
C CYS A 3 -21.85 -4.92 -8.86
N PRO A 4 -21.85 -6.03 -8.10
CA PRO A 4 -20.76 -7.02 -8.11
C PRO A 4 -20.40 -7.57 -9.50
N ASN A 5 -21.38 -7.60 -10.43
CA ASN A 5 -21.17 -8.04 -11.82
C ASN A 5 -20.72 -6.89 -12.76
N GLY A 6 -20.39 -5.72 -12.23
CA GLY A 6 -19.80 -4.61 -12.99
C GLY A 6 -20.79 -3.63 -13.63
N HIS A 7 -22.11 -3.84 -13.53
CA HIS A 7 -23.10 -2.92 -14.09
C HIS A 7 -23.25 -1.67 -13.22
N TYR A 8 -23.39 -0.52 -13.84
CA TYR A 8 -23.67 0.74 -13.15
C TYR A 8 -25.16 0.96 -12.93
N LEU A 9 -25.50 1.50 -11.77
CA LEU A 9 -26.84 1.86 -11.36
C LEU A 9 -26.93 3.37 -11.12
N GLU A 10 -28.11 3.91 -11.37
CA GLU A 10 -28.44 5.29 -10.99
C GLU A 10 -28.29 5.52 -9.47
N PRO A 11 -28.05 6.76 -9.04
CA PRO A 11 -28.03 7.12 -7.63
C PRO A 11 -29.34 6.71 -6.93
N SER A 12 -29.25 6.21 -5.71
CA SER A 12 -30.40 5.75 -4.94
C SER A 12 -30.28 6.13 -3.45
N MET A 13 -31.36 6.64 -2.88
CA MET A 13 -31.49 6.91 -1.45
C MET A 13 -31.43 5.63 -0.59
N ASN A 14 -31.68 4.46 -1.18
CA ASN A 14 -31.56 3.19 -0.47
C ASN A 14 -30.19 2.98 0.14
N VAL A 15 -29.12 3.51 -0.46
CA VAL A 15 -27.76 3.44 0.10
C VAL A 15 -27.67 4.22 1.42
N ALA A 16 -28.18 5.45 1.44
CA ALA A 16 -28.19 6.26 2.65
C ALA A 16 -29.07 5.66 3.77
N LEU A 17 -30.08 4.88 3.37
CA LEU A 17 -30.98 4.18 4.29
C LEU A 17 -30.50 2.78 4.66
N MET A 18 -29.30 2.38 4.27
CA MET A 18 -28.72 1.04 4.48
C MET A 18 -29.62 -0.08 3.94
N LYS A 19 -30.34 0.19 2.83
CA LYS A 19 -31.21 -0.78 2.17
C LYS A 19 -30.53 -1.44 0.98
N GLU A 20 -31.01 -2.64 0.66
CA GLU A 20 -30.56 -3.41 -0.49
C GLU A 20 -30.84 -2.68 -1.82
N LEU A 21 -29.87 -2.77 -2.72
CA LEU A 21 -30.01 -2.39 -4.12
C LEU A 21 -30.25 -3.64 -4.98
N VAL A 22 -31.04 -3.51 -6.01
CA VAL A 22 -31.24 -4.57 -7.03
C VAL A 22 -30.70 -4.06 -8.37
N CYS A 23 -29.78 -4.79 -8.96
CA CYS A 23 -29.28 -4.42 -10.27
C CYS A 23 -30.36 -4.62 -11.36
N PRO A 24 -30.74 -3.58 -12.12
CA PRO A 24 -31.76 -3.70 -13.13
C PRO A 24 -31.33 -4.55 -14.32
N VAL A 25 -30.02 -4.80 -14.50
CA VAL A 25 -29.49 -5.57 -15.64
C VAL A 25 -29.37 -7.06 -15.30
N CYS A 26 -28.87 -7.43 -14.11
CA CYS A 26 -28.60 -8.82 -13.78
C CYS A 26 -29.37 -9.34 -12.55
N GLY A 27 -30.22 -8.51 -11.93
CA GLY A 27 -31.06 -8.90 -10.79
C GLY A 27 -30.31 -9.15 -9.49
N VAL A 28 -28.97 -9.03 -9.46
CA VAL A 28 -28.20 -9.26 -8.23
C VAL A 28 -28.56 -8.23 -7.18
N ARG A 29 -28.73 -8.72 -5.93
CA ARG A 29 -28.97 -7.87 -4.76
C ARG A 29 -27.67 -7.60 -4.06
N PHE A 30 -27.45 -6.36 -3.63
CA PHE A 30 -26.22 -5.96 -2.93
C PHE A 30 -26.45 -4.69 -2.12
N PHE A 31 -25.55 -4.40 -1.19
CA PHE A 31 -25.52 -3.12 -0.49
C PHE A 31 -24.53 -2.17 -1.14
N GLY A 32 -24.88 -0.91 -1.27
CA GLY A 32 -23.94 0.13 -1.67
C GLY A 32 -22.96 0.45 -0.54
N PRO A 33 -21.79 1.07 -0.84
CA PRO A 33 -20.83 1.46 0.16
C PRO A 33 -21.41 2.54 1.08
N GLY A 34 -21.24 2.38 2.39
CA GLY A 34 -21.50 3.42 3.38
C GLY A 34 -20.42 4.52 3.35
N ALA A 35 -20.58 5.57 4.14
CA ALA A 35 -19.62 6.67 4.20
C ALA A 35 -18.22 6.21 4.66
N GLU A 36 -18.15 5.27 5.59
CA GLU A 36 -16.89 4.69 6.07
C GLU A 36 -16.17 3.86 5.00
N ASP A 37 -16.92 3.19 4.13
CA ASP A 37 -16.39 2.41 3.01
C ASP A 37 -15.80 3.28 1.89
N LEU A 38 -15.98 4.59 1.98
CA LEU A 38 -15.42 5.58 1.05
C LEU A 38 -14.26 6.39 1.66
N ALA A 39 -13.92 6.17 2.94
CA ALA A 39 -12.89 6.94 3.62
C ALA A 39 -11.51 6.28 3.52
N PHE A 40 -10.46 7.09 3.30
CA PHE A 40 -9.05 6.64 3.20
C PHE A 40 -8.52 5.91 4.44
N ASN A 41 -9.10 6.19 5.62
CA ASN A 41 -8.61 5.72 6.92
C ASN A 41 -9.56 4.71 7.59
N SER A 42 -10.54 4.19 6.85
CA SER A 42 -11.49 3.20 7.37
C SER A 42 -11.81 2.14 6.31
N GLY A 43 -13.05 1.72 6.16
CA GLY A 43 -13.46 0.66 5.24
C GLY A 43 -13.09 0.89 3.76
N GLY A 44 -12.95 2.16 3.35
CA GLY A 44 -12.54 2.52 1.99
C GLY A 44 -11.04 2.41 1.72
N ALA A 45 -10.22 2.18 2.72
CA ALA A 45 -8.78 2.05 2.55
C ALA A 45 -8.39 0.84 1.67
N CYS A 46 -7.39 1.00 0.83
CA CYS A 46 -6.78 -0.12 0.13
C CYS A 46 -6.18 -1.10 1.14
N ARG A 47 -6.57 -2.36 1.08
CA ARG A 47 -6.13 -3.38 2.05
C ARG A 47 -4.64 -3.67 1.97
N SER A 48 -4.05 -3.65 0.77
CA SER A 48 -2.65 -3.99 0.55
C SER A 48 -1.68 -2.95 1.12
N CYS A 49 -2.03 -1.68 1.08
CA CYS A 49 -1.21 -0.59 1.62
C CYS A 49 -1.80 0.07 2.87
N GLY A 50 -2.92 -0.41 3.41
CA GLY A 50 -3.59 0.21 4.56
C GLY A 50 -3.99 1.67 4.34
N GLY A 51 -4.26 2.08 3.10
CA GLY A 51 -4.63 3.45 2.75
C GLY A 51 -3.46 4.44 2.65
N THR A 52 -2.21 3.95 2.64
CA THR A 52 -1.03 4.81 2.45
C THR A 52 -0.75 5.15 1.00
N GLY A 53 -1.21 4.32 0.05
CA GLY A 53 -0.88 4.41 -1.37
C GLY A 53 0.48 3.86 -1.75
N MET A 54 1.30 3.49 -0.77
CA MET A 54 2.67 3.02 -0.92
C MET A 54 2.85 1.70 -0.19
N VAL A 55 3.76 0.88 -0.68
CA VAL A 55 4.15 -0.39 -0.06
C VAL A 55 5.66 -0.46 0.07
N GLN A 56 6.13 -1.16 1.10
CA GLN A 56 7.54 -1.49 1.22
C GLN A 56 7.79 -2.82 0.52
N THR A 57 8.71 -2.83 -0.41
CA THR A 57 9.15 -4.03 -1.13
C THR A 57 10.64 -4.25 -0.91
N VAL A 58 11.09 -5.48 -1.11
CA VAL A 58 12.52 -5.81 -1.00
C VAL A 58 13.25 -5.23 -2.21
N ASP A 59 14.28 -4.45 -1.98
CA ASP A 59 15.21 -4.00 -3.02
C ASP A 59 16.30 -5.06 -3.21
N GLU A 60 16.14 -5.88 -4.24
CA GLU A 60 17.05 -6.98 -4.54
C GLU A 60 18.50 -6.52 -4.77
N SER A 61 18.71 -5.28 -5.24
CA SER A 61 20.05 -4.72 -5.44
C SER A 61 20.84 -4.57 -4.13
N THR A 62 20.15 -4.51 -3.00
CA THR A 62 20.76 -4.37 -1.68
C THR A 62 21.11 -5.70 -1.01
N LEU A 63 20.61 -6.82 -1.56
CA LEU A 63 20.80 -8.15 -0.96
C LEU A 63 22.24 -8.64 -1.11
N VAL A 64 22.91 -8.25 -2.20
CA VAL A 64 24.31 -8.56 -2.51
C VAL A 64 25.02 -7.27 -2.89
N PRO A 65 25.45 -6.48 -1.91
CA PRO A 65 26.05 -5.15 -2.16
C PRO A 65 27.46 -5.23 -2.78
N ASP A 66 28.17 -6.32 -2.57
CA ASP A 66 29.50 -6.56 -3.17
C ASP A 66 29.53 -7.95 -3.85
N GLU A 67 29.40 -7.94 -5.17
CA GLU A 67 29.45 -9.16 -5.99
C GLU A 67 30.86 -9.76 -6.14
N ASN A 68 31.90 -9.09 -5.65
CA ASN A 68 33.26 -9.64 -5.64
C ASN A 68 33.45 -10.65 -4.49
N LEU A 69 32.65 -10.58 -3.45
CA LEU A 69 32.66 -11.55 -2.36
C LEU A 69 31.94 -12.83 -2.78
N SER A 70 32.41 -13.95 -2.23
CA SER A 70 31.70 -15.22 -2.28
C SER A 70 30.59 -15.28 -1.23
N ILE A 71 29.67 -16.24 -1.37
CA ILE A 71 28.62 -16.48 -0.34
C ILE A 71 29.28 -16.90 0.99
N ASP A 72 30.38 -17.65 0.93
CA ASP A 72 31.13 -18.06 2.12
C ASP A 72 31.79 -16.87 2.84
N GLU A 73 32.19 -15.84 2.09
CA GLU A 73 32.71 -14.58 2.62
C GLU A 73 31.62 -13.60 3.06
N GLY A 74 30.35 -13.89 2.76
CA GLY A 74 29.21 -13.10 3.22
C GLY A 74 28.58 -12.19 2.18
N ALA A 75 28.71 -12.47 0.89
CA ALA A 75 28.11 -11.70 -0.19
C ALA A 75 26.62 -11.46 0.00
N VAL A 76 25.87 -12.48 0.48
CA VAL A 76 24.42 -12.39 0.73
C VAL A 76 24.17 -11.79 2.12
N LEU A 77 24.03 -10.47 2.16
CA LEU A 77 23.95 -9.70 3.40
C LEU A 77 22.78 -10.07 4.33
N PRO A 78 21.53 -10.38 3.84
CA PRO A 78 20.44 -10.84 4.70
C PRO A 78 20.77 -12.09 5.51
N TRP A 79 21.51 -13.06 4.93
CA TRP A 79 21.90 -14.27 5.63
C TRP A 79 22.93 -14.04 6.74
N GLN A 80 23.66 -12.92 6.66
CA GLN A 80 24.61 -12.52 7.70
C GLN A 80 23.96 -11.75 8.85
N THR A 81 22.92 -10.95 8.54
CA THR A 81 22.41 -9.94 9.49
C THR A 81 21.02 -10.27 10.05
N LEU A 82 20.22 -11.04 9.33
CA LEU A 82 18.83 -11.32 9.69
C LEU A 82 18.57 -12.80 10.00
N MET A 83 19.45 -13.71 9.59
CA MET A 83 19.27 -15.15 9.74
C MET A 83 20.58 -15.83 10.13
N TRP A 84 20.50 -17.11 10.45
CA TRP A 84 21.67 -17.89 10.82
C TRP A 84 22.57 -18.19 9.61
N SER A 85 23.88 -18.22 9.87
CA SER A 85 24.91 -18.48 8.86
C SER A 85 24.82 -19.84 8.13
N LEU A 86 23.88 -20.70 8.52
CA LEU A 86 23.64 -22.02 7.90
C LEU A 86 23.02 -21.94 6.50
N MET A 87 22.44 -20.80 6.10
CA MET A 87 21.82 -20.71 4.77
C MET A 87 22.80 -20.96 3.63
N LYS A 88 24.07 -20.62 3.78
CA LYS A 88 25.12 -20.92 2.81
C LYS A 88 25.32 -22.42 2.60
N ASP A 89 25.29 -23.21 3.70
CA ASP A 89 25.47 -24.65 3.62
C ASP A 89 24.27 -25.30 2.91
N ILE A 90 23.05 -24.80 3.18
CA ILE A 90 21.84 -25.26 2.51
C ILE A 90 21.84 -24.84 1.02
N ALA A 91 22.31 -23.64 0.70
CA ALA A 91 22.44 -23.17 -0.68
C ALA A 91 23.38 -24.09 -1.49
N ARG A 92 24.46 -24.57 -0.85
CA ARG A 92 25.39 -25.54 -1.46
C ARG A 92 24.68 -26.86 -1.80
N GLU A 93 23.85 -27.37 -0.88
CA GLU A 93 23.00 -28.55 -1.12
C GLU A 93 21.89 -28.31 -2.17
N MET A 94 21.60 -27.06 -2.47
CA MET A 94 20.72 -26.66 -3.58
C MET A 94 21.46 -26.56 -4.92
N GLY A 95 22.78 -26.80 -4.94
CA GLY A 95 23.61 -26.75 -6.14
C GLY A 95 24.19 -25.38 -6.46
N VAL A 96 24.26 -24.47 -5.47
CA VAL A 96 24.87 -23.16 -5.61
C VAL A 96 26.35 -23.24 -5.18
N ARG A 97 27.26 -22.74 -6.00
CA ARG A 97 28.68 -22.60 -5.63
C ARG A 97 28.83 -21.45 -4.63
N THR A 98 29.30 -21.73 -3.45
CA THR A 98 29.38 -20.73 -2.37
C THR A 98 30.79 -20.18 -2.17
N ASP A 99 31.78 -20.76 -2.81
CA ASP A 99 33.22 -20.47 -2.69
C ASP A 99 33.80 -19.57 -3.78
N VAL A 100 32.97 -19.23 -4.80
CA VAL A 100 33.35 -18.32 -5.89
C VAL A 100 32.72 -16.94 -5.72
N PRO A 101 33.29 -15.87 -6.30
CA PRO A 101 32.68 -14.56 -6.31
C PRO A 101 31.24 -14.59 -6.84
N PHE A 102 30.32 -13.86 -6.22
CA PHE A 102 28.89 -13.87 -6.57
C PHE A 102 28.65 -13.53 -8.04
N ARG A 103 29.47 -12.64 -8.62
CA ARG A 103 29.41 -12.31 -10.04
C ARG A 103 29.66 -13.46 -10.99
N GLU A 104 30.36 -14.52 -10.53
CA GLU A 104 30.68 -15.72 -11.32
C GLU A 104 29.60 -16.82 -11.23
N LEU A 105 28.59 -16.61 -10.41
CA LEU A 105 27.45 -17.50 -10.34
C LEU A 105 26.64 -17.42 -11.63
N THR A 106 26.15 -18.57 -12.08
CA THR A 106 25.22 -18.66 -13.22
C THR A 106 23.89 -18.01 -12.89
N ALA A 107 23.12 -17.65 -13.90
CA ALA A 107 21.75 -17.09 -13.71
C ALA A 107 20.87 -18.03 -12.87
N LYS A 108 20.99 -19.35 -13.03
CA LYS A 108 20.26 -20.34 -12.25
C LYS A 108 20.66 -20.33 -10.76
N GLU A 109 21.96 -20.25 -10.48
CA GLU A 109 22.46 -20.17 -9.10
C GLU A 109 21.99 -18.88 -8.42
N ARG A 110 22.07 -17.75 -9.12
CA ARG A 110 21.57 -16.46 -8.62
C ARG A 110 20.07 -16.50 -8.35
N ASP A 111 19.29 -17.12 -9.25
CA ASP A 111 17.84 -17.27 -9.06
C ASP A 111 17.52 -18.13 -7.82
N ILE A 112 18.28 -19.20 -7.58
CA ILE A 112 18.14 -19.99 -6.34
C ILE A 112 18.41 -19.11 -5.11
N VAL A 113 19.46 -18.27 -5.14
CA VAL A 113 19.80 -17.39 -4.00
C VAL A 113 18.69 -16.35 -3.74
N PHE A 114 18.14 -15.75 -4.79
CA PHE A 114 17.14 -14.69 -4.66
C PHE A 114 15.70 -15.20 -4.49
N HIS A 115 15.33 -16.27 -5.20
CA HIS A 115 13.94 -16.72 -5.34
C HIS A 115 13.73 -18.21 -5.11
N GLY A 116 14.78 -18.98 -4.80
CA GLY A 116 14.71 -20.44 -4.63
C GLY A 116 13.60 -20.86 -3.66
N PRO A 117 12.93 -22.01 -3.92
CA PRO A 117 11.80 -22.46 -3.11
C PRO A 117 12.22 -22.87 -1.70
N ALA A 118 11.30 -22.70 -0.74
CA ALA A 118 11.48 -23.16 0.62
C ALA A 118 11.39 -24.69 0.68
N VAL A 119 12.54 -25.37 0.60
CA VAL A 119 12.65 -26.84 0.67
C VAL A 119 13.44 -27.25 1.89
N LYS A 120 13.05 -28.34 2.55
CA LYS A 120 13.86 -28.95 3.59
C LYS A 120 15.06 -29.67 2.97
N LYS A 121 16.22 -29.39 3.51
CA LYS A 121 17.49 -30.08 3.18
C LYS A 121 18.09 -30.65 4.43
N HIS A 122 18.68 -31.81 4.28
CA HIS A 122 19.50 -32.42 5.30
C HIS A 122 20.91 -31.85 5.19
N ILE A 123 21.42 -31.27 6.28
CA ILE A 123 22.74 -30.65 6.31
C ILE A 123 23.56 -31.28 7.44
N ILE A 124 24.86 -31.43 7.17
CA ILE A 124 25.87 -31.76 8.18
C ILE A 124 26.57 -30.43 8.52
N TYR A 125 26.45 -29.99 9.75
CA TYR A 125 27.11 -28.77 10.21
C TYR A 125 28.18 -29.07 11.25
N GLN A 126 29.24 -28.30 11.23
CA GLN A 126 30.25 -28.31 12.30
C GLN A 126 30.05 -27.12 13.24
N ASN A 127 29.85 -27.40 14.52
CA ASN A 127 29.80 -26.38 15.54
C ASN A 127 31.18 -25.74 15.69
N LYS A 128 31.28 -24.46 15.37
CA LYS A 128 32.56 -23.71 15.43
C LYS A 128 33.18 -23.64 16.83
N THR A 129 32.39 -23.82 17.89
CA THR A 129 32.83 -23.70 19.27
C THR A 129 33.22 -25.05 19.87
N SER A 130 32.52 -26.13 19.55
CA SER A 130 32.75 -27.46 20.11
C SER A 130 33.46 -28.41 19.16
N GLY A 131 33.54 -28.08 17.86
CA GLY A 131 34.09 -28.97 16.83
C GLY A 131 33.20 -30.19 16.52
N ALA A 132 32.08 -30.37 17.22
CA ALA A 132 31.18 -31.49 17.03
C ALA A 132 30.41 -31.33 15.70
N ALA A 133 30.42 -32.40 14.92
CA ALA A 133 29.54 -32.50 13.75
C ALA A 133 28.14 -32.87 14.21
N GLY A 134 27.12 -32.18 13.67
CA GLY A 134 25.71 -32.50 13.88
C GLY A 134 24.98 -32.59 12.53
N GLU A 135 23.92 -33.36 12.50
CA GLU A 135 23.05 -33.50 11.36
C GLU A 135 21.70 -32.87 11.71
N MET A 136 21.13 -32.08 10.79
CA MET A 136 19.80 -31.53 10.98
C MET A 136 19.10 -31.26 9.66
N ASP A 137 17.78 -31.40 9.70
CA ASP A 137 16.92 -30.96 8.62
C ASP A 137 16.61 -29.47 8.79
N PHE A 138 16.93 -28.68 7.80
CA PHE A 138 16.65 -27.25 7.81
C PHE A 138 15.95 -26.79 6.53
N THR A 139 15.06 -25.81 6.65
CA THR A 139 14.36 -25.25 5.50
C THR A 139 15.20 -24.13 4.87
N TYR A 140 15.41 -24.23 3.58
CA TYR A 140 16.03 -23.19 2.79
C TYR A 140 15.14 -21.94 2.75
N PHE A 141 15.72 -20.79 3.01
CA PHE A 141 15.08 -19.50 2.85
C PHE A 141 15.96 -18.61 1.96
N ASN A 142 15.45 -18.31 0.76
CA ASN A 142 16.13 -17.41 -0.16
C ASN A 142 16.34 -16.01 0.45
N ALA A 143 17.22 -15.21 -0.16
CA ALA A 143 17.61 -13.91 0.38
C ALA A 143 16.42 -12.93 0.48
N LYS A 144 15.54 -12.92 -0.51
CA LYS A 144 14.34 -12.07 -0.53
C LYS A 144 13.37 -12.47 0.58
N TYR A 145 13.02 -13.74 0.67
CA TYR A 145 12.13 -14.25 1.74
C TYR A 145 12.70 -13.99 3.13
N THR A 146 14.01 -14.06 3.30
CA THR A 146 14.66 -13.74 4.57
C THR A 146 14.33 -12.33 5.04
N VAL A 147 14.35 -11.34 4.12
CA VAL A 147 13.98 -9.95 4.41
C VAL A 147 12.48 -9.81 4.66
N GLU A 148 11.64 -10.42 3.81
CA GLU A 148 10.18 -10.39 3.95
C GLU A 148 9.73 -10.99 5.29
N ASN A 149 10.30 -12.14 5.66
CA ASN A 149 10.02 -12.79 6.94
C ASN A 149 10.48 -11.93 8.13
N ALA A 150 11.65 -11.32 8.05
CA ALA A 150 12.12 -10.42 9.09
C ALA A 150 11.22 -9.20 9.22
N LEU A 151 10.75 -8.60 8.11
CA LEU A 151 9.81 -7.48 8.08
C LEU A 151 8.48 -7.84 8.75
N ALA A 152 7.93 -9.04 8.47
CA ALA A 152 6.68 -9.51 9.05
C ALA A 152 6.74 -9.75 10.58
N HIS A 153 7.94 -9.94 11.13
CA HIS A 153 8.16 -10.28 12.55
C HIS A 153 8.88 -9.19 13.34
N ILE A 154 8.92 -7.94 12.84
CA ILE A 154 9.52 -6.80 13.56
C ILE A 154 8.77 -6.57 14.87
N LYS A 155 9.52 -6.50 15.98
CA LYS A 155 8.99 -6.26 17.33
C LYS A 155 9.44 -4.92 17.91
N ASP A 156 10.54 -4.36 17.41
CA ASP A 156 11.15 -3.15 17.93
C ASP A 156 11.82 -2.30 16.85
N GLU A 157 12.21 -1.10 17.20
CA GLU A 157 12.88 -0.14 16.31
C GLU A 157 14.25 -0.66 15.82
N LYS A 158 14.94 -1.48 16.62
CA LYS A 158 16.23 -2.07 16.22
C LYS A 158 16.04 -3.10 15.12
N GLY A 159 14.97 -3.90 15.21
CA GLY A 159 14.58 -4.83 14.17
C GLY A 159 14.25 -4.09 12.88
N LEU A 160 13.48 -3.00 12.96
CA LEU A 160 13.15 -2.16 11.80
C LEU A 160 14.41 -1.64 11.11
N LYS A 161 15.35 -1.03 11.82
CA LYS A 161 16.61 -0.52 11.26
C LYS A 161 17.48 -1.58 10.57
N ARG A 162 17.39 -2.85 11.01
CA ARG A 162 18.11 -3.95 10.37
C ARG A 162 17.53 -4.33 9.02
N VAL A 163 16.22 -4.22 8.87
CA VAL A 163 15.49 -4.62 7.67
C VAL A 163 15.40 -3.46 6.67
N GLU A 164 15.23 -2.23 7.16
CA GLU A 164 14.99 -1.02 6.37
C GLU A 164 16.01 -0.81 5.23
N LYS A 165 17.28 -1.16 5.45
CA LYS A 165 18.33 -1.05 4.44
C LYS A 165 18.15 -1.96 3.22
N PHE A 166 17.25 -2.95 3.31
CA PHE A 166 16.90 -3.86 2.23
C PHE A 166 15.58 -3.52 1.57
N LEU A 167 14.93 -2.44 2.00
CA LEU A 167 13.60 -2.07 1.54
C LEU A 167 13.65 -0.81 0.68
N ARG A 168 12.76 -0.79 -0.30
CA ARG A 168 12.39 0.41 -1.03
C ARG A 168 10.90 0.66 -0.90
N THR A 169 10.50 1.90 -1.08
CA THR A 169 9.10 2.29 -1.06
C THR A 169 8.61 2.43 -2.49
N ASP A 170 7.65 1.62 -2.86
CA ASP A 170 7.04 1.61 -4.20
C ASP A 170 5.57 2.03 -4.12
N VAL A 171 5.02 2.51 -5.24
CA VAL A 171 3.59 2.75 -5.36
C VAL A 171 2.84 1.42 -5.22
N CYS A 172 1.78 1.42 -4.42
CA CYS A 172 0.98 0.22 -4.21
C CYS A 172 0.43 -0.33 -5.54
N PRO A 173 0.70 -1.59 -5.89
CA PRO A 173 0.28 -2.17 -7.17
C PRO A 173 -1.24 -2.31 -7.30
N ASP A 174 -1.99 -2.42 -6.18
CA ASP A 174 -3.43 -2.64 -6.21
C ASP A 174 -4.22 -1.34 -6.34
N CYS A 175 -3.83 -0.30 -5.62
CA CYS A 175 -4.54 0.97 -5.69
C CYS A 175 -3.84 2.01 -6.57
N HIS A 176 -2.64 1.73 -7.09
CA HIS A 176 -1.86 2.64 -7.92
C HIS A 176 -1.68 4.04 -7.30
N GLY A 177 -1.48 4.08 -5.99
CA GLY A 177 -1.29 5.33 -5.24
C GLY A 177 -2.58 6.03 -4.82
N THR A 178 -3.76 5.58 -5.26
CA THR A 178 -5.04 6.24 -4.93
C THR A 178 -5.45 6.11 -3.47
N ARG A 179 -4.84 5.20 -2.71
CA ARG A 179 -5.10 4.92 -1.29
C ARG A 179 -6.44 4.21 -1.02
N LEU A 180 -7.33 4.15 -2.01
CA LEU A 180 -8.68 3.60 -1.89
C LEU A 180 -8.76 2.17 -2.44
N SER A 181 -9.62 1.37 -1.84
CA SER A 181 -9.98 0.05 -2.34
C SER A 181 -10.70 0.14 -3.69
N GLU A 182 -10.75 -0.96 -4.44
CA GLU A 182 -11.51 -1.01 -5.69
C GLU A 182 -13.01 -0.73 -5.44
N ALA A 183 -13.57 -1.26 -4.35
CA ALA A 183 -14.97 -1.04 -3.98
C ALA A 183 -15.27 0.46 -3.73
N ALA A 184 -14.34 1.20 -3.11
CA ALA A 184 -14.49 2.64 -2.89
C ALA A 184 -14.36 3.45 -4.20
N ARG A 185 -13.55 2.98 -5.16
CA ARG A 185 -13.35 3.64 -6.47
C ARG A 185 -14.43 3.29 -7.50
N ALA A 186 -15.12 2.16 -7.32
CA ALA A 186 -16.11 1.67 -8.28
C ALA A 186 -17.31 2.61 -8.50
N PRO A 187 -17.92 3.25 -7.48
CA PRO A 187 -19.00 4.19 -7.70
C PRO A 187 -18.53 5.43 -8.47
N LYS A 188 -19.39 5.94 -9.36
CA LYS A 188 -19.12 7.17 -10.11
C LYS A 188 -20.25 8.17 -9.94
N LEU A 189 -19.89 9.44 -9.90
CA LEU A 189 -20.82 10.56 -9.91
C LEU A 189 -20.45 11.49 -11.07
N ARG A 190 -21.36 11.77 -11.99
CA ARG A 190 -21.07 12.50 -13.24
C ARG A 190 -19.88 11.90 -14.03
N GLY A 191 -19.77 10.56 -14.05
CA GLY A 191 -18.67 9.84 -14.70
C GLY A 191 -17.32 9.87 -13.94
N ILE A 192 -17.22 10.58 -12.81
CA ILE A 192 -16.00 10.73 -12.00
C ILE A 192 -16.06 9.78 -10.81
N SER A 193 -14.99 9.03 -10.59
CA SER A 193 -14.80 8.17 -9.41
C SER A 193 -14.27 8.99 -8.23
N LEU A 194 -14.36 8.42 -7.02
CA LEU A 194 -13.93 9.12 -5.80
C LEU A 194 -12.44 9.47 -5.82
N ASP A 195 -11.58 8.56 -6.26
CA ASP A 195 -10.14 8.80 -6.39
C ASP A 195 -9.84 9.92 -7.40
N ALA A 196 -10.52 9.92 -8.55
CA ALA A 196 -10.38 10.99 -9.55
C ALA A 196 -10.86 12.35 -9.00
N ALA A 197 -11.93 12.39 -8.23
CA ALA A 197 -12.39 13.61 -7.57
C ALA A 197 -11.39 14.07 -6.50
N CYS A 198 -10.87 13.17 -5.67
CA CYS A 198 -9.88 13.49 -4.63
C CYS A 198 -8.53 13.97 -5.18
N SER A 199 -8.16 13.57 -6.40
CA SER A 199 -6.93 14.01 -7.07
C SER A 199 -7.04 15.39 -7.73
N MET A 200 -8.25 15.93 -7.87
CA MET A 200 -8.44 17.31 -8.37
C MET A 200 -7.86 18.32 -7.38
N THR A 201 -7.35 19.43 -7.90
CA THR A 201 -7.07 20.59 -7.04
C THR A 201 -8.36 21.06 -6.37
N LEU A 202 -8.27 21.59 -5.16
CA LEU A 202 -9.45 22.07 -4.42
C LEU A 202 -10.26 23.10 -5.22
N LEU A 203 -9.57 23.95 -5.98
CA LEU A 203 -10.22 24.92 -6.86
C LEU A 203 -11.09 24.20 -7.92
N ARG A 204 -10.52 23.21 -8.61
CA ARG A 204 -11.21 22.45 -9.65
C ARG A 204 -12.33 21.57 -9.07
N LEU A 205 -12.07 20.94 -7.92
CA LEU A 205 -13.07 20.13 -7.21
C LEU A 205 -14.26 21.00 -6.78
N SER A 206 -14.01 22.20 -6.22
CA SER A 206 -15.06 23.13 -5.83
C SER A 206 -15.95 23.54 -7.01
N ASP A 207 -15.35 23.75 -8.17
CA ASP A 207 -16.10 24.08 -9.37
C ASP A 207 -16.92 22.91 -9.91
N TRP A 208 -16.35 21.70 -9.88
CA TRP A 208 -17.05 20.47 -10.28
C TRP A 208 -18.26 20.16 -9.37
N VAL A 209 -18.10 20.36 -8.05
CA VAL A 209 -19.17 20.11 -7.04
C VAL A 209 -20.40 20.95 -7.27
N LYS A 210 -20.29 22.18 -7.78
CA LYS A 210 -21.43 23.07 -8.09
C LYS A 210 -22.47 22.41 -9.02
N GLY A 211 -22.02 21.60 -9.96
CA GLY A 211 -22.91 20.93 -10.90
C GLY A 211 -23.42 19.56 -10.43
N VAL A 212 -23.09 19.12 -9.20
CA VAL A 212 -23.52 17.82 -8.68
C VAL A 212 -25.03 17.75 -8.45
N PRO A 213 -25.70 18.74 -7.79
CA PRO A 213 -27.12 18.65 -7.55
C PRO A 213 -27.95 18.49 -8.83
N ASP A 214 -27.62 19.24 -9.88
CA ASP A 214 -28.32 19.18 -11.17
C ASP A 214 -28.18 17.83 -11.90
N SER A 215 -27.14 17.09 -11.58
CA SER A 215 -26.88 15.75 -12.16
C SER A 215 -27.65 14.62 -11.48
N LEU A 216 -28.35 14.91 -10.39
CA LEU A 216 -29.07 13.93 -9.59
C LEU A 216 -30.58 13.98 -9.85
N PRO A 217 -31.29 12.87 -9.59
CA PRO A 217 -32.75 12.86 -9.62
C PRO A 217 -33.35 13.98 -8.74
N GLU A 218 -34.46 14.57 -9.17
CA GLU A 218 -35.08 15.74 -8.54
C GLU A 218 -35.31 15.54 -7.03
N TYR A 219 -35.76 14.35 -6.64
CA TYR A 219 -36.01 14.04 -5.21
C TYR A 219 -34.76 14.00 -4.33
N MET A 220 -33.55 13.92 -4.92
CA MET A 220 -32.29 13.92 -4.21
C MET A 220 -31.63 15.31 -4.15
N ARG A 221 -32.04 16.23 -5.00
CA ARG A 221 -31.41 17.56 -5.14
C ARG A 221 -31.34 18.37 -3.85
N PRO A 222 -32.40 18.50 -3.04
CA PRO A 222 -32.34 19.30 -1.82
C PRO A 222 -31.28 18.80 -0.82
N MET A 223 -31.14 17.48 -0.70
CA MET A 223 -30.11 16.89 0.14
C MET A 223 -28.71 17.11 -0.45
N ALA A 224 -28.58 16.94 -1.76
CA ALA A 224 -27.30 17.16 -2.44
C ALA A 224 -26.85 18.62 -2.35
N GLU A 225 -27.75 19.60 -2.53
CA GLU A 225 -27.49 21.02 -2.36
C GLU A 225 -26.95 21.32 -0.96
N SER A 226 -27.62 20.83 0.09
CA SER A 226 -27.16 21.01 1.46
C SER A 226 -25.75 20.46 1.71
N ILE A 227 -25.42 19.29 1.15
CA ILE A 227 -24.08 18.69 1.28
C ILE A 227 -23.05 19.50 0.48
N CYS A 228 -23.39 19.93 -0.73
CA CYS A 228 -22.50 20.72 -1.58
C CYS A 228 -22.24 22.11 -0.96
N ASP A 229 -23.24 22.75 -0.37
CA ASP A 229 -23.08 24.02 0.34
C ASP A 229 -22.15 23.88 1.54
N ALA A 230 -22.33 22.85 2.35
CA ALA A 230 -21.42 22.56 3.46
C ALA A 230 -19.96 22.32 3.00
N PHE A 231 -19.78 21.66 1.86
CA PHE A 231 -18.46 21.50 1.23
C PHE A 231 -17.90 22.88 0.79
N HIS A 232 -18.70 23.69 0.10
CA HIS A 232 -18.28 25.00 -0.38
C HIS A 232 -17.90 25.96 0.74
N ASP A 233 -18.58 25.91 1.87
CA ASP A 233 -18.22 26.71 3.05
C ASP A 233 -16.82 26.38 3.59
N VAL A 234 -16.45 25.11 3.59
CA VAL A 234 -15.10 24.69 3.98
C VAL A 234 -14.08 25.03 2.89
N ALA A 235 -14.40 24.71 1.63
CA ALA A 235 -13.51 24.93 0.50
C ALA A 235 -13.18 26.42 0.33
N ARG A 236 -14.16 27.32 0.44
CA ARG A 236 -13.97 28.75 0.34
C ARG A 236 -12.88 29.26 1.29
N ARG A 237 -12.91 28.86 2.56
CA ARG A 237 -11.90 29.27 3.55
C ARG A 237 -10.49 28.80 3.15
N LEU A 238 -10.37 27.61 2.63
CA LEU A 238 -9.08 27.10 2.15
C LEU A 238 -8.60 27.83 0.89
N LEU A 239 -9.51 28.17 -0.01
CA LEU A 239 -9.22 28.96 -1.21
C LEU A 239 -8.75 30.38 -0.85
N GLU A 240 -9.42 31.06 0.09
CA GLU A 240 -9.04 32.36 0.61
C GLU A 240 -7.64 32.36 1.25
N LEU A 241 -7.24 31.24 1.84
CA LEU A 241 -5.89 31.06 2.38
C LEU A 241 -4.86 30.64 1.32
N GLY A 242 -5.22 30.64 0.04
CA GLY A 242 -4.33 30.32 -1.06
C GLY A 242 -3.97 28.83 -1.16
N LEU A 243 -4.82 27.93 -0.64
CA LEU A 243 -4.60 26.47 -0.67
C LEU A 243 -5.35 25.77 -1.82
N GLY A 244 -5.83 26.51 -2.81
CA GLY A 244 -6.62 26.00 -3.93
C GLY A 244 -5.91 24.99 -4.82
N TYR A 245 -4.60 24.95 -4.80
CA TYR A 245 -3.77 23.99 -5.56
C TYR A 245 -3.61 22.62 -4.88
N LEU A 246 -3.98 22.49 -3.59
CA LEU A 246 -3.94 21.23 -2.88
C LEU A 246 -5.06 20.29 -3.36
N SER A 247 -4.82 18.99 -3.26
CA SER A 247 -5.82 17.94 -3.50
C SER A 247 -6.14 17.19 -2.20
N LEU A 248 -7.32 16.54 -2.15
CA LEU A 248 -7.77 15.82 -0.96
C LEU A 248 -6.99 14.52 -0.72
N ASP A 249 -6.41 13.93 -1.76
CA ASP A 249 -5.59 12.71 -1.69
C ASP A 249 -4.18 12.97 -1.16
N ARG A 250 -3.75 14.23 -1.08
CA ARG A 250 -2.42 14.58 -0.61
C ARG A 250 -2.23 14.23 0.86
N ALA A 251 -1.21 13.41 1.14
CA ALA A 251 -0.92 12.98 2.50
C ALA A 251 -0.46 14.16 3.38
N ALA A 252 -1.00 14.26 4.60
CA ALA A 252 -0.70 15.34 5.53
C ALA A 252 0.81 15.49 5.84
N ALA A 253 1.56 14.38 5.82
CA ALA A 253 3.00 14.37 6.03
C ALA A 253 3.78 15.11 4.92
N THR A 254 3.21 15.25 3.72
CA THR A 254 3.83 15.94 2.58
C THR A 254 3.58 17.44 2.56
N LEU A 255 2.73 17.93 3.47
CA LEU A 255 2.43 19.36 3.56
C LEU A 255 3.60 20.13 4.18
N SER A 256 3.92 21.28 3.62
CA SER A 256 4.88 22.22 4.21
C SER A 256 4.36 22.79 5.55
N THR A 257 5.26 23.33 6.34
CA THR A 257 4.88 23.98 7.61
C THR A 257 3.85 25.09 7.40
N GLY A 258 4.02 25.92 6.37
CA GLY A 258 3.09 26.99 6.05
C GLY A 258 1.71 26.48 5.58
N GLU A 259 1.66 25.39 4.81
CA GLU A 259 0.40 24.75 4.41
C GLU A 259 -0.34 24.21 5.64
N ARG A 260 0.36 23.49 6.52
CA ARG A 260 -0.22 22.97 7.78
C ARG A 260 -0.78 24.08 8.66
N GLN A 261 -0.04 25.19 8.84
CA GLN A 261 -0.49 26.33 9.63
C GLN A 261 -1.76 26.95 9.05
N ARG A 262 -1.82 27.17 7.73
CA ARG A 262 -3.00 27.72 7.05
C ARG A 262 -4.20 26.76 7.16
N MET A 263 -4.01 25.45 7.04
CA MET A 263 -5.09 24.47 7.26
C MET A 263 -5.61 24.49 8.70
N GLN A 264 -4.71 24.62 9.69
CA GLN A 264 -5.11 24.75 11.10
C GLN A 264 -5.90 26.05 11.35
N LEU A 265 -5.51 27.16 10.71
CA LEU A 265 -6.23 28.43 10.79
C LEU A 265 -7.66 28.30 10.22
N ALA A 266 -7.81 27.67 9.04
CA ALA A 266 -9.12 27.40 8.44
C ALA A 266 -10.02 26.57 9.35
N ARG A 267 -9.45 25.58 10.08
CA ARG A 267 -10.18 24.78 11.07
C ARG A 267 -10.58 25.56 12.32
N ALA A 268 -9.70 26.44 12.82
CA ALA A 268 -9.96 27.22 14.02
C ALA A 268 -11.12 28.23 13.84
N VAL A 269 -11.24 28.83 12.65
CA VAL A 269 -12.34 29.76 12.33
C VAL A 269 -13.69 29.03 12.31
N ARG A 270 -13.76 27.74 11.94
CA ARG A 270 -14.99 26.95 11.96
C ARG A 270 -15.59 26.79 13.38
N ASN A 271 -14.75 26.78 14.41
CA ASN A 271 -15.19 26.53 15.80
C ASN A 271 -15.71 27.78 16.50
N ARG A 272 -15.77 28.93 15.82
CA ARG A 272 -16.24 30.21 16.41
C ARG A 272 -17.58 30.67 15.84
N THR A 273 -18.19 29.93 14.96
CA THR A 273 -19.55 30.14 14.42
C THR A 273 -20.45 28.97 14.82
#